data_942a04b73a23317ffc36724faae99d99
#
_entry.id   942a04b73a23317ffc36724faae99d99
#
_cell.length_a   1.000
_cell.length_b   1.000
_cell.length_c   1.000
_cell.angle_alpha   90.00
_cell.angle_beta   90.00
_cell.angle_gamma   90.00
#
_symmetry.space_group_name_H-M   'P 1'
#
loop_
_entity.id
_entity.type
_entity.pdbx_description
1 polymer ?
#
loop_
_entity_poly.entity_id
_entity_poly.type
_entity_poly.pdbx_seq_one_letter_code
_entity_poly.pdbx_strand_id
1 'polypeptide(L)'
;MRKLNRLIAKTQLFLKRNSSTILTGIGVVGVVATSVMAVKATPKAILLIEQAKEEKGEELTKFEVVNVAGPVYIPAVVMGASTIACIVGANVLSRRQQASLMSAYAVLDSSYKDYKKKLKELYGEEADTEIRHEIVKDKHNDQEFSIPEGEELFFDYNSLQYFHSTMEEVLKAQYRFSRNYAISGYATLNELCDPFGIGRVDWGDEVGWSREASDIFYNYDWVDFINEKSVMDDGLEVTIISTNPEPHAGFLGF
;
A
#
# COMPACT_ATOMS: atom_id res chain seq x y z
N MET A 1 -0.05 -7.99 -39.73
CA MET A 1 1.03 -7.37 -38.94
C MET A 1 0.53 -6.47 -37.79
N ARG A 2 -0.37 -5.48 -37.99
CA ARG A 2 -0.83 -4.59 -36.91
C ARG A 2 -1.53 -5.30 -35.72
N LYS A 3 -2.31 -6.37 -35.94
CA LYS A 3 -2.97 -7.13 -34.87
C LYS A 3 -1.98 -7.94 -34.02
N LEU A 4 -0.94 -8.51 -34.65
CA LEU A 4 0.09 -9.25 -33.95
C LEU A 4 0.94 -8.33 -33.05
N ASN A 5 1.33 -7.15 -33.54
CA ASN A 5 2.08 -6.17 -32.76
C ASN A 5 1.26 -5.63 -31.55
N ARG A 6 -0.06 -5.47 -31.71
CA ARG A 6 -0.94 -5.10 -30.56
C ARG A 6 -1.05 -6.22 -29.53
N LEU A 7 -1.11 -7.48 -29.96
CA LEU A 7 -1.12 -8.64 -29.06
C LEU A 7 0.20 -8.74 -28.28
N ILE A 8 1.34 -8.63 -28.97
CA ILE A 8 2.66 -8.64 -28.34
C ILE A 8 2.79 -7.50 -27.32
N ALA A 9 2.38 -6.27 -27.68
CA ALA A 9 2.42 -5.14 -26.76
C ALA A 9 1.52 -5.35 -25.53
N LYS A 10 0.30 -5.88 -25.69
CA LYS A 10 -0.58 -6.22 -24.56
C LYS A 10 0.01 -7.29 -23.66
N THR A 11 0.61 -8.34 -24.23
CA THR A 11 1.25 -9.41 -23.47
C THR A 11 2.47 -8.90 -22.72
N GLN A 12 3.29 -8.03 -23.33
CA GLN A 12 4.42 -7.40 -22.67
C GLN A 12 4.00 -6.50 -21.51
N LEU A 13 2.94 -5.69 -21.69
CA LEU A 13 2.38 -4.86 -20.63
C LEU A 13 1.83 -5.71 -19.48
N PHE A 14 1.10 -6.78 -19.79
CA PHE A 14 0.57 -7.71 -18.80
C PHE A 14 1.70 -8.38 -18.00
N LEU A 15 2.72 -8.93 -18.70
CA LEU A 15 3.89 -9.53 -18.07
C LEU A 15 4.64 -8.52 -17.19
N LYS A 16 4.86 -7.30 -17.68
CA LYS A 16 5.54 -6.24 -16.93
C LYS A 16 4.75 -5.84 -15.67
N ARG A 17 3.43 -5.72 -15.80
CA ARG A 17 2.56 -5.33 -14.67
C ARG A 17 2.42 -6.43 -13.61
N ASN A 18 2.41 -7.70 -14.03
CA ASN A 18 2.22 -8.84 -13.12
C ASN A 18 3.51 -9.64 -12.87
N SER A 19 4.66 -9.10 -13.26
CA SER A 19 5.94 -9.82 -13.19
C SER A 19 6.31 -10.25 -11.77
N SER A 20 6.06 -9.45 -10.75
CA SER A 20 6.27 -9.83 -9.35
C SER A 20 5.41 -11.03 -8.95
N THR A 21 4.12 -11.01 -9.24
CA THR A 21 3.18 -12.11 -8.94
C THR A 21 3.55 -13.39 -9.69
N ILE A 22 3.95 -13.27 -10.97
CA ILE A 22 4.37 -14.41 -11.78
C ILE A 22 5.65 -15.04 -11.21
N LEU A 23 6.65 -14.22 -10.86
CA LEU A 23 7.89 -14.71 -10.24
C LEU A 23 7.63 -15.37 -8.88
N THR A 24 6.73 -14.82 -8.07
CA THR A 24 6.33 -15.44 -6.80
C THR A 24 5.68 -16.80 -7.04
N GLY A 25 4.77 -16.91 -8.02
CA GLY A 25 4.15 -18.18 -8.39
C GLY A 25 5.18 -19.23 -8.83
N ILE A 26 6.13 -18.84 -9.68
CA ILE A 26 7.27 -19.71 -10.09
C ILE A 26 8.10 -20.10 -8.88
N GLY A 27 8.37 -19.17 -7.96
CA GLY A 27 9.08 -19.44 -6.72
C GLY A 27 8.39 -20.51 -5.86
N VAL A 28 7.09 -20.41 -5.64
CA VAL A 28 6.31 -21.38 -4.86
C VAL A 28 6.38 -22.78 -5.49
N VAL A 29 6.16 -22.88 -6.80
CA VAL A 29 6.27 -24.15 -7.54
C VAL A 29 7.71 -24.69 -7.47
N GLY A 30 8.69 -23.82 -7.56
CA GLY A 30 10.11 -24.16 -7.48
C GLY A 30 10.51 -24.76 -6.13
N VAL A 31 9.97 -24.24 -5.01
CA VAL A 31 10.19 -24.83 -3.67
C VAL A 31 9.71 -26.27 -3.62
N VAL A 32 8.48 -26.52 -4.08
CA VAL A 32 7.90 -27.88 -4.11
C VAL A 32 8.72 -28.81 -4.99
N ALA A 33 9.09 -28.35 -6.20
CA ALA A 33 9.89 -29.12 -7.14
C ALA A 33 11.29 -29.47 -6.55
N THR A 34 11.97 -28.49 -5.94
CA THR A 34 13.26 -28.68 -5.27
C THR A 34 13.17 -29.75 -4.15
N SER A 35 12.12 -29.67 -3.32
CA SER A 35 11.89 -30.62 -2.24
C SER A 35 11.69 -32.06 -2.77
N VAL A 36 10.88 -32.21 -3.82
CA VAL A 36 10.63 -33.51 -4.46
C VAL A 36 11.91 -34.08 -5.10
N MET A 37 12.70 -33.21 -5.76
CA MET A 37 13.98 -33.61 -6.37
C MET A 37 14.99 -34.03 -5.31
N ALA A 38 15.09 -33.33 -4.20
CA ALA A 38 15.99 -33.68 -3.09
C ALA A 38 15.61 -35.03 -2.46
N VAL A 39 14.32 -35.25 -2.20
CA VAL A 39 13.84 -36.55 -1.66
C VAL A 39 14.12 -37.71 -2.63
N LYS A 40 13.90 -37.51 -3.94
CA LYS A 40 14.21 -38.52 -4.96
C LYS A 40 15.70 -38.75 -5.16
N ALA A 41 16.54 -37.79 -4.88
CA ALA A 41 18.00 -37.91 -4.96
C ALA A 41 18.58 -38.78 -3.82
N THR A 42 17.97 -38.74 -2.64
CA THR A 42 18.47 -39.39 -1.42
C THR A 42 18.70 -40.91 -1.57
N PRO A 43 17.78 -41.72 -2.12
CA PRO A 43 18.03 -43.18 -2.28
C PRO A 43 19.21 -43.46 -3.21
N LYS A 44 19.37 -42.64 -4.29
CA LYS A 44 20.49 -42.78 -5.22
C LYS A 44 21.82 -42.44 -4.55
N ALA A 45 21.83 -41.39 -3.74
CA ALA A 45 23.00 -40.97 -2.99
C ALA A 45 23.47 -42.05 -1.98
N ILE A 46 22.50 -42.66 -1.29
CA ILE A 46 22.78 -43.75 -0.35
C ILE A 46 23.41 -44.93 -1.07
N LEU A 47 22.84 -45.37 -2.20
CA LEU A 47 23.38 -46.47 -3.00
C LEU A 47 24.84 -46.22 -3.45
N LEU A 48 25.12 -45.02 -3.92
CA LEU A 48 26.46 -44.63 -4.37
C LEU A 48 27.46 -44.60 -3.21
N ILE A 49 27.03 -44.16 -2.02
CA ILE A 49 27.85 -44.20 -0.79
C ILE A 49 28.17 -45.64 -0.38
N GLU A 50 27.18 -46.53 -0.42
CA GLU A 50 27.35 -47.95 -0.09
C GLU A 50 28.31 -48.65 -1.04
N GLN A 51 28.13 -48.43 -2.36
CA GLN A 51 29.07 -48.92 -3.38
C GLN A 51 30.51 -48.45 -3.17
N ALA A 52 30.67 -47.16 -2.91
CA ALA A 52 32.01 -46.61 -2.67
C ALA A 52 32.65 -47.10 -1.35
N LYS A 53 31.85 -47.44 -0.33
CA LYS A 53 32.31 -48.08 0.91
C LYS A 53 32.79 -49.51 0.61
N GLU A 54 32.00 -50.27 -0.15
CA GLU A 54 32.37 -51.67 -0.52
C GLU A 54 33.65 -51.69 -1.37
N GLU A 55 33.81 -50.77 -2.32
CA GLU A 55 35.03 -50.70 -3.17
C GLU A 55 36.28 -50.33 -2.34
N LYS A 56 36.14 -49.43 -1.34
CA LYS A 56 37.26 -48.94 -0.54
C LYS A 56 37.65 -49.94 0.59
N GLY A 57 36.70 -50.74 1.05
CA GLY A 57 36.87 -51.61 2.18
C GLY A 57 37.02 -50.93 3.55
N GLU A 58 36.83 -49.61 3.60
CA GLU A 58 36.88 -48.76 4.78
C GLU A 58 35.76 -47.75 4.80
N GLU A 59 35.54 -47.11 5.95
CA GLU A 59 34.57 -46.02 6.03
C GLU A 59 35.02 -44.77 5.22
N LEU A 60 34.08 -44.17 4.46
CA LEU A 60 34.35 -42.96 3.70
C LEU A 60 34.50 -41.73 4.60
N THR A 61 35.49 -40.93 4.34
CA THR A 61 35.63 -39.62 4.97
C THR A 61 34.47 -38.70 4.54
N LYS A 62 34.14 -37.64 5.32
CA LYS A 62 33.09 -36.69 5.01
C LYS A 62 33.26 -36.05 3.62
N PHE A 63 34.50 -35.80 3.19
CA PHE A 63 34.82 -35.23 1.89
C PHE A 63 34.54 -36.21 0.75
N GLU A 64 34.88 -37.47 0.93
CA GLU A 64 34.60 -38.53 -0.08
C GLU A 64 33.08 -38.75 -0.21
N VAL A 65 32.33 -38.72 0.90
CA VAL A 65 30.86 -38.79 0.87
C VAL A 65 30.26 -37.64 0.03
N VAL A 66 30.75 -36.42 0.23
CA VAL A 66 30.32 -35.25 -0.58
C VAL A 66 30.66 -35.40 -2.05
N ASN A 67 31.85 -35.92 -2.37
CA ASN A 67 32.25 -36.15 -3.76
C ASN A 67 31.42 -37.22 -4.46
N VAL A 68 31.07 -38.27 -3.78
CA VAL A 68 30.27 -39.39 -4.32
C VAL A 68 28.78 -39.04 -4.43
N ALA A 69 28.20 -38.49 -3.37
CA ALA A 69 26.79 -38.15 -3.33
C ALA A 69 26.44 -36.79 -3.92
N GLY A 70 27.35 -35.84 -3.90
CA GLY A 70 27.15 -34.46 -4.35
C GLY A 70 26.55 -34.32 -5.75
N PRO A 71 27.09 -34.99 -6.77
CA PRO A 71 26.57 -34.92 -8.13
C PRO A 71 25.09 -35.25 -8.28
N VAL A 72 24.57 -36.13 -7.42
CA VAL A 72 23.14 -36.53 -7.43
C VAL A 72 22.24 -35.38 -7.00
N TYR A 73 22.73 -34.48 -6.15
CA TYR A 73 21.96 -33.32 -5.66
C TYR A 73 22.10 -32.07 -6.53
N ILE A 74 23.02 -32.03 -7.50
CA ILE A 74 23.23 -30.86 -8.38
C ILE A 74 21.90 -30.35 -8.97
N PRO A 75 21.01 -31.19 -9.55
CA PRO A 75 19.77 -30.70 -10.10
C PRO A 75 18.85 -30.03 -9.06
N ALA A 76 18.79 -30.57 -7.86
CA ALA A 76 18.02 -29.99 -6.75
C ALA A 76 18.61 -28.67 -6.28
N VAL A 77 19.94 -28.56 -6.19
CA VAL A 77 20.66 -27.34 -5.81
C VAL A 77 20.45 -26.24 -6.86
N VAL A 78 20.57 -26.55 -8.14
CA VAL A 78 20.34 -25.59 -9.23
C VAL A 78 18.90 -25.09 -9.22
N MET A 79 17.92 -25.99 -9.05
CA MET A 79 16.52 -25.62 -8.94
C MET A 79 16.25 -24.74 -7.71
N GLY A 80 16.82 -25.08 -6.55
CA GLY A 80 16.71 -24.29 -5.34
C GLY A 80 17.31 -22.88 -5.48
N ALA A 81 18.51 -22.79 -6.05
CA ALA A 81 19.13 -21.49 -6.31
C ALA A 81 18.30 -20.61 -7.28
N SER A 82 17.76 -21.21 -8.35
CA SER A 82 16.87 -20.52 -9.29
C SER A 82 15.58 -20.04 -8.59
N THR A 83 15.02 -20.86 -7.71
CA THR A 83 13.84 -20.54 -6.91
C THR A 83 14.09 -19.32 -6.00
N ILE A 84 15.21 -19.32 -5.28
CA ILE A 84 15.63 -18.19 -4.44
C ILE A 84 15.77 -16.92 -5.28
N ALA A 85 16.44 -17.03 -6.45
CA ALA A 85 16.59 -15.89 -7.36
C ALA A 85 15.24 -15.33 -7.84
N CYS A 86 14.26 -16.19 -8.12
CA CYS A 86 12.89 -15.77 -8.48
C CYS A 86 12.20 -15.03 -7.33
N ILE A 87 12.30 -15.52 -6.11
CA ILE A 87 11.66 -14.90 -4.92
C ILE A 87 12.29 -13.54 -4.63
N VAL A 88 13.62 -13.45 -4.64
CA VAL A 88 14.35 -12.18 -4.44
C VAL A 88 14.02 -11.19 -5.55
N GLY A 89 14.02 -11.67 -6.81
CA GLY A 89 13.67 -10.85 -7.97
C GLY A 89 12.23 -10.31 -7.89
N ALA A 90 11.27 -11.14 -7.46
CA ALA A 90 9.89 -10.73 -7.25
C ALA A 90 9.79 -9.59 -6.21
N ASN A 91 10.51 -9.73 -5.09
CA ASN A 91 10.52 -8.72 -4.03
C ASN A 91 11.11 -7.38 -4.50
N VAL A 92 12.29 -7.43 -5.17
CA VAL A 92 12.94 -6.22 -5.73
C VAL A 92 12.03 -5.53 -6.74
N LEU A 93 11.35 -6.31 -7.59
CA LEU A 93 10.48 -5.76 -8.62
C LEU A 93 9.22 -5.13 -8.02
N SER A 94 8.64 -5.75 -6.98
CA SER A 94 7.50 -5.20 -6.23
C SER A 94 7.86 -3.86 -5.59
N ARG A 95 9.01 -3.79 -4.91
CA ARG A 95 9.49 -2.54 -4.31
C ARG A 95 9.70 -1.42 -5.34
N ARG A 96 10.25 -1.76 -6.52
CA ARG A 96 10.43 -0.77 -7.60
C ARG A 96 9.10 -0.25 -8.16
N GLN A 97 8.10 -1.11 -8.28
CA GLN A 97 6.75 -0.71 -8.71
C GLN A 97 6.10 0.22 -7.69
N GLN A 98 6.19 -0.09 -6.39
CA GLN A 98 5.71 0.78 -5.32
C GLN A 98 6.43 2.14 -5.33
N ALA A 99 7.76 2.16 -5.40
CA ALA A 99 8.52 3.40 -5.45
C ALA A 99 8.15 4.28 -6.67
N SER A 100 7.88 3.67 -7.82
CA SER A 100 7.43 4.40 -9.03
C SER A 100 6.05 5.02 -8.86
N LEU A 101 5.12 4.33 -8.21
CA LEU A 101 3.79 4.86 -7.90
C LEU A 101 3.89 6.01 -6.89
N MET A 102 4.68 5.85 -5.83
CA MET A 102 4.89 6.89 -4.83
C MET A 102 5.51 8.15 -5.43
N SER A 103 6.47 8.01 -6.34
CA SER A 103 7.04 9.16 -7.07
C SER A 103 6.00 9.89 -7.91
N ALA A 104 5.10 9.17 -8.58
CA ALA A 104 4.02 9.78 -9.35
C ALA A 104 3.01 10.51 -8.45
N TYR A 105 2.65 9.94 -7.30
CA TYR A 105 1.79 10.59 -6.31
C TYR A 105 2.45 11.83 -5.71
N ALA A 106 3.75 11.80 -5.40
CA ALA A 106 4.47 12.95 -4.89
C ALA A 106 4.47 14.14 -5.89
N VAL A 107 4.64 13.86 -7.18
CA VAL A 107 4.53 14.90 -8.23
C VAL A 107 3.12 15.46 -8.33
N LEU A 108 2.09 14.62 -8.23
CA LEU A 108 0.69 15.05 -8.25
C LEU A 108 0.36 15.89 -7.02
N ASP A 109 0.77 15.48 -5.83
CA ASP A 109 0.59 16.22 -4.58
C ASP A 109 1.26 17.58 -4.62
N SER A 110 2.54 17.63 -5.08
CA SER A 110 3.24 18.91 -5.27
C SER A 110 2.51 19.83 -6.26
N SER A 111 2.07 19.30 -7.40
CA SER A 111 1.34 20.07 -8.39
C SER A 111 -0.01 20.59 -7.85
N TYR A 112 -0.69 19.80 -7.04
CA TYR A 112 -1.94 20.20 -6.38
C TYR A 112 -1.69 21.30 -5.35
N LYS A 113 -0.64 21.19 -4.53
CA LYS A 113 -0.24 22.23 -3.56
C LYS A 113 0.10 23.54 -4.27
N ASP A 114 0.85 23.47 -5.37
CA ASP A 114 1.17 24.66 -6.17
C ASP A 114 -0.08 25.29 -6.78
N TYR A 115 -1.01 24.48 -7.30
CA TYR A 115 -2.30 24.95 -7.82
C TYR A 115 -3.10 25.65 -6.71
N LYS A 116 -3.23 25.02 -5.53
CA LYS A 116 -3.96 25.55 -4.39
C LYS A 116 -3.36 26.86 -3.89
N LYS A 117 -2.02 26.94 -3.83
CA LYS A 117 -1.31 28.17 -3.49
C LYS A 117 -1.63 29.29 -4.50
N LYS A 118 -1.61 28.99 -5.80
CA LYS A 118 -1.93 29.98 -6.83
C LYS A 118 -3.40 30.37 -6.82
N LEU A 119 -4.30 29.44 -6.52
CA LEU A 119 -5.72 29.73 -6.34
C LEU A 119 -5.92 30.80 -5.24
N LYS A 120 -5.32 30.59 -4.06
CA LYS A 120 -5.39 31.53 -2.94
C LYS A 120 -4.74 32.88 -3.24
N GLU A 121 -3.60 32.89 -3.94
CA GLU A 121 -2.94 34.13 -4.36
C GLU A 121 -3.78 34.95 -5.34
N LEU A 122 -4.52 34.32 -6.25
CA LEU A 122 -5.28 35.00 -7.30
C LEU A 122 -6.70 35.36 -6.88
N TYR A 123 -7.36 34.53 -6.08
CA TYR A 123 -8.78 34.65 -5.78
C TYR A 123 -9.08 34.87 -4.29
N GLY A 124 -8.06 34.84 -3.44
CA GLY A 124 -8.20 35.01 -1.97
C GLY A 124 -8.22 33.69 -1.20
N GLU A 125 -8.05 33.80 0.12
CA GLU A 125 -7.99 32.63 1.02
C GLU A 125 -9.32 31.83 1.06
N GLU A 126 -10.45 32.51 0.83
CA GLU A 126 -11.80 31.91 0.89
C GLU A 126 -12.12 31.06 -0.36
N ALA A 127 -11.40 31.25 -1.45
CA ALA A 127 -11.68 30.55 -2.72
C ALA A 127 -11.58 29.01 -2.59
N ASP A 128 -10.65 28.51 -1.78
CA ASP A 128 -10.49 27.08 -1.53
C ASP A 128 -11.68 26.51 -0.73
N THR A 129 -12.21 27.29 0.21
CA THR A 129 -13.39 26.92 1.01
C THR A 129 -14.65 26.88 0.14
N GLU A 130 -14.85 27.89 -0.73
CA GLU A 130 -15.98 27.91 -1.66
C GLU A 130 -15.96 26.69 -2.60
N ILE A 131 -14.81 26.37 -3.17
CA ILE A 131 -14.67 25.17 -4.03
C ILE A 131 -14.97 23.88 -3.26
N ARG A 132 -14.52 23.76 -2.02
CA ARG A 132 -14.85 22.58 -1.17
C ARG A 132 -16.37 22.46 -0.95
N HIS A 133 -17.03 23.56 -0.66
CA HIS A 133 -18.48 23.58 -0.47
C HIS A 133 -19.21 23.11 -1.75
N GLU A 134 -18.79 23.59 -2.93
CA GLU A 134 -19.38 23.16 -4.19
C GLU A 134 -19.12 21.67 -4.48
N ILE A 135 -17.91 21.16 -4.21
CA ILE A 135 -17.60 19.72 -4.33
C ILE A 135 -18.51 18.88 -3.41
N VAL A 136 -18.78 19.33 -2.19
CA VAL A 136 -19.65 18.63 -1.25
C VAL A 136 -21.09 18.66 -1.77
N LYS A 137 -21.60 19.79 -2.28
CA LYS A 137 -22.94 19.87 -2.89
C LYS A 137 -23.10 18.92 -4.08
N ASP A 138 -22.14 18.90 -4.99
CA ASP A 138 -22.18 17.98 -6.12
C ASP A 138 -22.29 16.50 -5.68
N LYS A 139 -21.55 16.12 -4.63
CA LYS A 139 -21.62 14.78 -4.07
C LYS A 139 -22.92 14.49 -3.29
N HIS A 140 -23.54 15.51 -2.74
CA HIS A 140 -24.80 15.42 -2.02
C HIS A 140 -25.97 15.08 -2.95
N ASN A 141 -26.03 15.68 -4.12
CA ASN A 141 -27.12 15.51 -5.09
C ASN A 141 -27.30 14.07 -5.59
N ASP A 142 -26.30 13.21 -5.42
CA ASP A 142 -26.32 11.80 -5.82
C ASP A 142 -26.78 10.83 -4.69
N GLN A 143 -27.11 11.34 -3.49
CA GLN A 143 -27.39 10.52 -2.32
C GLN A 143 -28.64 10.96 -1.56
N GLU A 144 -29.43 10.01 -1.06
CA GLU A 144 -30.51 10.24 -0.10
C GLU A 144 -30.01 9.93 1.31
N PHE A 145 -30.23 10.87 2.24
CA PHE A 145 -29.79 10.72 3.62
C PHE A 145 -30.98 10.52 4.56
N SER A 146 -30.92 9.51 5.43
CA SER A 146 -31.83 9.31 6.55
C SER A 146 -31.06 9.58 7.83
N ILE A 147 -31.24 10.75 8.43
CA ILE A 147 -30.54 11.18 9.63
C ILE A 147 -31.37 10.77 10.86
N PRO A 148 -30.80 9.99 11.81
CA PRO A 148 -31.46 9.65 13.05
C PRO A 148 -31.77 10.88 13.90
N GLU A 149 -32.83 10.80 14.73
CA GLU A 149 -33.19 11.88 15.62
C GLU A 149 -32.05 12.19 16.62
N GLY A 150 -31.66 13.46 16.67
CA GLY A 150 -30.58 13.94 17.54
C GLY A 150 -29.18 13.85 16.96
N GLU A 151 -29.01 13.35 15.72
CA GLU A 151 -27.77 13.36 14.98
C GLU A 151 -27.75 14.46 13.91
N GLU A 152 -26.55 14.82 13.47
CA GLU A 152 -26.29 15.78 12.40
C GLU A 152 -25.57 15.07 11.25
N LEU A 153 -25.66 15.62 10.03
CA LEU A 153 -24.95 15.13 8.87
C LEU A 153 -23.56 15.77 8.79
N PHE A 154 -22.56 14.94 8.62
CA PHE A 154 -21.15 15.31 8.46
C PHE A 154 -20.62 14.82 7.12
N PHE A 155 -19.64 15.54 6.59
CA PHE A 155 -18.86 15.13 5.44
C PHE A 155 -17.38 15.20 5.78
N ASP A 156 -16.68 14.06 5.80
CA ASP A 156 -15.22 14.05 5.91
C ASP A 156 -14.60 14.30 4.55
N TYR A 157 -13.97 15.47 4.40
CA TYR A 157 -13.37 15.90 3.15
C TYR A 157 -12.13 15.07 2.78
N ASN A 158 -11.44 14.46 3.76
CA ASN A 158 -10.24 13.67 3.53
C ASN A 158 -10.57 12.29 2.92
N SER A 159 -11.64 11.63 3.38
CA SER A 159 -12.10 10.33 2.85
C SER A 159 -13.20 10.46 1.80
N LEU A 160 -13.76 11.67 1.62
CA LEU A 160 -14.88 11.99 0.74
C LEU A 160 -16.17 11.20 1.09
N GLN A 161 -16.42 10.97 2.37
CA GLN A 161 -17.56 10.19 2.86
C GLN A 161 -18.50 11.03 3.72
N TYR A 162 -19.80 10.79 3.53
CA TYR A 162 -20.84 11.28 4.44
C TYR A 162 -21.03 10.31 5.60
N PHE A 163 -21.38 10.85 6.76
CA PHE A 163 -21.79 10.08 7.92
C PHE A 163 -22.68 10.94 8.83
N HIS A 164 -23.44 10.30 9.69
CA HIS A 164 -24.25 10.96 10.71
C HIS A 164 -23.71 10.64 12.10
N SER A 165 -23.72 11.61 12.98
CA SER A 165 -23.24 11.51 14.36
C SER A 165 -23.72 12.70 15.18
N THR A 166 -23.32 12.77 16.44
CA THR A 166 -23.43 13.99 17.24
C THR A 166 -22.14 14.79 17.19
N MET A 167 -22.23 16.11 17.32
CA MET A 167 -21.02 16.97 17.38
C MET A 167 -20.10 16.55 18.53
N GLU A 168 -20.66 16.08 19.67
CA GLU A 168 -19.86 15.62 20.81
C GLU A 168 -18.99 14.39 20.44
N GLU A 169 -19.57 13.42 19.74
CA GLU A 169 -18.84 12.22 19.31
C GLU A 169 -17.77 12.55 18.26
N VAL A 170 -18.09 13.44 17.32
CA VAL A 170 -17.15 13.94 16.33
C VAL A 170 -15.95 14.62 17.01
N LEU A 171 -16.18 15.53 17.95
CA LEU A 171 -15.08 16.20 18.67
C LEU A 171 -14.23 15.22 19.49
N LYS A 172 -14.85 14.20 20.10
CA LYS A 172 -14.12 13.12 20.78
C LYS A 172 -13.25 12.30 19.80
N ALA A 173 -13.80 12.00 18.63
CA ALA A 173 -13.08 11.27 17.58
C ALA A 173 -11.88 12.07 17.08
N GLN A 174 -12.07 13.36 16.79
CA GLN A 174 -11.01 14.31 16.39
C GLN A 174 -9.90 14.36 17.44
N TYR A 175 -10.25 14.54 18.71
CA TYR A 175 -9.27 14.56 19.79
C TYR A 175 -8.49 13.24 19.91
N ARG A 176 -9.18 12.10 19.83
CA ARG A 176 -8.53 10.77 19.88
C ARG A 176 -7.55 10.58 18.74
N PHE A 177 -7.94 10.96 17.54
CA PHE A 177 -7.08 10.88 16.36
C PHE A 177 -5.83 11.74 16.54
N SER A 178 -5.99 13.05 16.84
CA SER A 178 -4.86 13.98 17.00
C SER A 178 -3.93 13.58 18.15
N ARG A 179 -4.49 13.07 19.24
CA ARG A 179 -3.70 12.52 20.35
C ARG A 179 -2.89 11.29 19.92
N ASN A 180 -3.47 10.37 19.17
CA ASN A 180 -2.76 9.19 18.69
C ASN A 180 -1.64 9.58 17.72
N TYR A 181 -1.92 10.50 16.80
CA TYR A 181 -0.92 11.08 15.91
C TYR A 181 0.23 11.73 16.70
N ALA A 182 -0.07 12.54 17.73
CA ALA A 182 0.96 13.19 18.55
C ALA A 182 1.86 12.19 19.29
N ILE A 183 1.33 11.01 19.66
CA ILE A 183 2.08 9.94 20.34
C ILE A 183 2.92 9.13 19.35
N SER A 184 2.32 8.71 18.23
CA SER A 184 2.96 7.82 17.25
C SER A 184 3.91 8.54 16.29
N GLY A 185 3.65 9.83 16.04
CA GLY A 185 4.36 10.65 15.05
C GLY A 185 3.84 10.47 13.62
N TYR A 186 2.88 9.59 13.41
CA TYR A 186 2.21 9.37 12.12
C TYR A 186 0.79 8.83 12.33
N ALA A 187 -0.06 8.98 11.33
CA ALA A 187 -1.38 8.35 11.26
C ALA A 187 -1.81 8.17 9.82
N THR A 188 -2.59 7.12 9.54
CA THR A 188 -3.18 6.87 8.22
C THR A 188 -4.57 7.50 8.12
N LEU A 189 -5.07 7.68 6.89
CA LEU A 189 -6.45 8.14 6.69
C LEU A 189 -7.46 7.10 7.22
N ASN A 190 -7.18 5.82 7.11
CA ASN A 190 -8.04 4.78 7.68
C ASN A 190 -8.10 4.81 9.21
N GLU A 191 -7.03 5.24 9.88
CA GLU A 191 -7.05 5.49 11.33
C GLU A 191 -7.88 6.72 11.72
N LEU A 192 -8.14 7.65 10.77
CA LEU A 192 -9.12 8.71 10.94
C LEU A 192 -10.56 8.19 10.77
N CYS A 193 -10.79 7.32 9.80
CA CYS A 193 -12.11 6.74 9.53
C CYS A 193 -12.66 5.94 10.72
N ASP A 194 -11.80 5.16 11.40
CA ASP A 194 -12.19 4.28 12.51
C ASP A 194 -12.93 5.01 13.65
N PRO A 195 -12.43 6.09 14.26
CA PRO A 195 -13.13 6.80 15.33
C PRO A 195 -14.39 7.56 14.89
N PHE A 196 -14.54 7.88 13.61
CA PHE A 196 -15.76 8.45 13.05
C PHE A 196 -16.82 7.38 12.73
N GLY A 197 -16.46 6.09 12.77
CA GLY A 197 -17.35 5.00 12.43
C GLY A 197 -17.69 4.92 10.94
N ILE A 198 -16.86 5.54 10.07
CA ILE A 198 -17.01 5.50 8.61
C ILE A 198 -16.19 4.37 8.00
N GLY A 199 -16.58 3.94 6.80
CA GLY A 199 -15.90 2.86 6.09
C GLY A 199 -14.45 3.21 5.75
N ARG A 200 -13.56 2.23 5.89
CA ARG A 200 -12.18 2.36 5.42
C ARG A 200 -12.15 2.44 3.90
N VAL A 201 -11.24 3.23 3.36
CA VAL A 201 -11.01 3.35 1.92
C VAL A 201 -9.80 2.50 1.51
N ASP A 202 -9.84 1.87 0.32
CA ASP A 202 -8.80 0.94 -0.14
C ASP A 202 -7.39 1.55 -0.16
N TRP A 203 -7.30 2.85 -0.43
CA TRP A 203 -6.05 3.61 -0.48
C TRP A 203 -5.71 4.34 0.83
N GLY A 204 -6.55 4.23 1.85
CA GLY A 204 -6.45 5.02 3.08
C GLY A 204 -5.28 4.65 3.99
N ASP A 205 -4.63 3.52 3.80
CA ASP A 205 -3.41 3.15 4.52
C ASP A 205 -2.14 3.69 3.84
N GLU A 206 -2.25 4.17 2.58
CA GLU A 206 -1.16 4.74 1.80
C GLU A 206 -1.12 6.27 1.86
N VAL A 207 -2.17 6.88 2.42
CA VAL A 207 -2.34 8.32 2.60
C VAL A 207 -2.49 8.63 4.08
N GLY A 208 -1.86 9.70 4.55
CA GLY A 208 -1.91 10.07 5.95
C GLY A 208 -1.02 11.24 6.33
N TRP A 209 -0.69 11.32 7.58
CA TRP A 209 0.10 12.37 8.21
C TRP A 209 1.35 11.78 8.84
N SER A 210 2.48 12.49 8.69
CA SER A 210 3.72 12.15 9.38
C SER A 210 4.45 13.41 9.80
N ARG A 211 5.03 13.35 10.98
CA ARG A 211 5.87 14.41 11.52
C ARG A 211 7.17 14.55 10.74
N GLU A 212 7.68 13.46 10.17
CA GLU A 212 8.94 13.43 9.41
C GLU A 212 8.79 13.88 7.95
N ALA A 213 7.58 13.76 7.39
CA ALA A 213 7.30 14.12 5.99
C ALA A 213 6.87 15.58 5.81
N SER A 214 6.64 16.31 6.91
CA SER A 214 6.37 17.75 6.84
C SER A 214 7.64 18.48 6.39
N ASP A 215 7.49 19.35 5.37
CA ASP A 215 8.56 20.24 4.88
C ASP A 215 9.36 20.82 6.05
N ILE A 216 10.67 20.94 5.83
CA ILE A 216 11.74 21.31 6.78
C ILE A 216 11.41 22.50 7.72
N PHE A 217 10.31 23.22 7.51
CA PHE A 217 9.90 24.40 8.25
C PHE A 217 8.67 24.24 9.16
N TYR A 218 7.88 23.16 9.06
CA TYR A 218 6.67 22.98 9.86
C TYR A 218 6.59 21.57 10.43
N ASN A 219 7.07 21.43 11.65
CA ASN A 219 6.90 20.20 12.43
C ASN A 219 5.50 20.23 13.06
N TYR A 220 4.52 19.61 12.42
CA TYR A 220 3.18 19.52 12.98
C TYR A 220 3.14 18.41 14.03
N ASP A 221 3.14 18.82 15.31
CA ASP A 221 2.99 17.89 16.44
C ASP A 221 1.53 17.47 16.68
N TRP A 222 0.60 18.10 15.97
CA TRP A 222 -0.85 17.93 16.12
C TRP A 222 -1.55 18.11 14.78
N VAL A 223 -2.63 17.37 14.55
CA VAL A 223 -3.53 17.58 13.41
C VAL A 223 -4.73 18.37 13.89
N ASP A 224 -4.89 19.57 13.37
CA ASP A 224 -6.05 20.42 13.65
C ASP A 224 -7.21 20.05 12.73
N PHE A 225 -8.43 20.05 13.30
CA PHE A 225 -9.66 19.85 12.54
C PHE A 225 -10.38 21.18 12.33
N ILE A 226 -10.86 21.37 11.13
CA ILE A 226 -11.65 22.52 10.71
C ILE A 226 -13.03 21.98 10.41
N ASN A 227 -14.04 22.49 11.16
CA ASN A 227 -15.45 22.12 11.01
C ASN A 227 -16.19 23.32 10.43
N GLU A 228 -16.64 23.21 9.18
CA GLU A 228 -17.33 24.28 8.44
C GLU A 228 -18.78 23.86 8.14
N LYS A 229 -19.75 24.71 8.48
CA LYS A 229 -21.15 24.45 8.13
C LYS A 229 -21.46 24.88 6.71
N SER A 230 -22.16 24.05 5.97
CA SER A 230 -22.68 24.34 4.64
C SER A 230 -24.14 23.94 4.54
N VAL A 231 -24.92 24.66 3.75
CA VAL A 231 -26.31 24.33 3.46
C VAL A 231 -26.39 23.81 2.03
N MET A 232 -26.97 22.65 1.85
CA MET A 232 -27.18 22.01 0.56
C MET A 232 -28.37 22.61 -0.18
N ASP A 233 -28.52 22.31 -1.46
CA ASP A 233 -29.57 22.89 -2.31
C ASP A 233 -30.99 22.45 -1.87
N ASP A 234 -31.10 21.31 -1.20
CA ASP A 234 -32.34 20.81 -0.59
C ASP A 234 -32.65 21.43 0.79
N GLY A 235 -31.78 22.29 1.31
CA GLY A 235 -31.88 22.94 2.61
C GLY A 235 -31.28 22.12 3.77
N LEU A 236 -30.67 20.97 3.52
CA LEU A 236 -30.03 20.17 4.55
C LEU A 236 -28.72 20.82 5.00
N GLU A 237 -28.52 20.93 6.32
CA GLU A 237 -27.25 21.39 6.88
C GLU A 237 -26.24 20.24 6.95
N VAL A 238 -25.02 20.46 6.46
CA VAL A 238 -23.89 19.53 6.51
C VAL A 238 -22.72 20.21 7.18
N THR A 239 -22.07 19.52 8.12
CA THR A 239 -20.80 19.97 8.68
C THR A 239 -19.65 19.30 7.94
N ILE A 240 -18.86 20.08 7.20
CA ILE A 240 -17.67 19.64 6.46
C ILE A 240 -16.50 19.61 7.41
N ILE A 241 -15.85 18.45 7.50
CA ILE A 241 -14.65 18.22 8.33
C ILE A 241 -13.44 18.16 7.42
N SER A 242 -12.48 19.03 7.64
CA SER A 242 -11.17 18.99 6.99
C SER A 242 -10.05 19.05 8.02
N THR A 243 -8.81 18.81 7.61
CA THR A 243 -7.65 18.79 8.49
C THR A 243 -6.56 19.75 8.05
N ASN A 244 -5.81 20.24 9.02
CA ASN A 244 -4.58 21.02 8.81
C ASN A 244 -3.48 20.43 9.70
N PRO A 245 -2.39 19.87 9.14
CA PRO A 245 -2.13 19.72 7.70
C PRO A 245 -3.09 18.73 7.01
N GLU A 246 -3.20 18.84 5.68
CA GLU A 246 -3.91 17.85 4.87
C GLU A 246 -3.12 16.55 4.81
N PRO A 247 -3.80 15.37 4.67
CA PRO A 247 -3.10 14.10 4.50
C PRO A 247 -2.41 14.04 3.14
N HIS A 248 -1.31 13.34 3.03
CA HIS A 248 -0.56 13.19 1.78
C HIS A 248 -0.12 11.74 1.55
N ALA A 249 0.03 11.39 0.27
CA ALA A 249 0.55 10.07 -0.11
C ALA A 249 2.05 9.99 0.18
N GLY A 250 2.53 8.80 0.56
CA GLY A 250 3.93 8.59 0.87
C GLY A 250 4.41 9.25 2.14
N PHE A 251 3.52 9.54 3.06
CA PHE A 251 3.78 10.22 4.34
C PHE A 251 4.81 9.51 5.23
N LEU A 252 5.08 8.21 5.03
CA LEU A 252 6.10 7.45 5.76
C LEU A 252 7.51 7.51 5.13
N GLY A 253 7.69 8.25 4.01
CA GLY A 253 9.04 8.50 3.45
C GLY A 253 9.74 7.30 2.83
N PHE A 254 9.00 6.24 2.40
CA PHE A 254 9.58 5.05 1.75
C PHE A 254 9.65 5.17 0.23
#